data_9f4fae0fbd45e895b184a2ce51ed5186
#
_entry.id   9f4fae0fbd45e895b184a2ce51ed5186
#
_cell.length_a   1.000
_cell.length_b   1.000
_cell.length_c   1.000
_cell.angle_alpha   90.00
_cell.angle_beta   90.00
_cell.angle_gamma   90.00
#
_symmetry.space_group_name_H-M   'P 1'
#
loop_
_entity.id
_entity.type
_entity.pdbx_description
1 polymer ?
#
loop_
_entity_poly.entity_id
_entity_poly.type
_entity_poly.pdbx_seq_one_letter_code
_entity_poly.pdbx_strand_id
1 'polypeptide(L)'
;RHPTEPDRLWRSFRWGATLELFILDARGERRPSTRTTRTAQYLSRAQMDWLKEGLLRSTARFKVVVNSVPITNFPFTFGNGEDRWEGYAAARDEILNHITERRIQGVWWLSGDFHLGCVGKLENSGTRSALREVLAGPGGQIPNPLYLSLVPPQFDFTTGENNYVTLRADPARNELTVRFVNGDGRAIF
;
A
#
# COMPACT_ATOMS: atom_id res chain seq x y z
N ARG A 1 20.23 -6.06 0.74
CA ARG A 1 20.16 -7.17 -0.23
C ARG A 1 19.81 -8.46 0.48
N HIS A 2 19.16 -9.40 -0.18
CA HIS A 2 18.90 -10.72 0.40
C HIS A 2 20.23 -11.50 0.51
N PRO A 3 20.53 -12.19 1.63
CA PRO A 3 21.85 -12.81 1.84
C PRO A 3 22.23 -13.84 0.79
N THR A 4 21.27 -14.62 0.29
CA THR A 4 21.49 -15.72 -0.65
C THR A 4 20.94 -15.43 -2.06
N GLU A 5 20.17 -14.36 -2.23
CA GLU A 5 19.52 -13.96 -3.50
C GLU A 5 19.76 -12.47 -3.70
N PRO A 6 20.94 -12.05 -4.18
CA PRO A 6 21.33 -10.62 -4.24
C PRO A 6 20.45 -9.77 -5.13
N ASP A 7 19.79 -10.35 -6.11
CA ASP A 7 18.87 -9.66 -7.04
C ASP A 7 17.44 -9.58 -6.52
N ARG A 8 17.13 -10.27 -5.43
CA ARG A 8 15.83 -10.22 -4.79
C ARG A 8 15.70 -8.94 -3.96
N LEU A 9 14.80 -8.05 -4.36
CA LEU A 9 14.57 -6.77 -3.68
C LEU A 9 13.48 -6.87 -2.61
N TRP A 10 12.47 -7.72 -2.80
CA TRP A 10 11.40 -7.87 -1.82
C TRP A 10 11.87 -8.64 -0.57
N ARG A 11 11.47 -8.14 0.62
CA ARG A 11 11.93 -8.60 1.93
C ARG A 11 11.02 -8.12 3.04
N SER A 12 11.16 -8.69 4.25
CA SER A 12 10.49 -8.20 5.44
C SER A 12 11.47 -7.80 6.54
N PHE A 13 11.02 -6.90 7.41
CA PHE A 13 11.69 -6.51 8.62
C PHE A 13 10.69 -6.55 9.77
N ARG A 14 11.11 -7.06 10.92
CA ARG A 14 10.23 -7.23 12.06
C ARG A 14 10.80 -6.57 13.31
N TRP A 15 9.95 -5.86 14.03
CA TRP A 15 10.24 -5.24 15.34
C TRP A 15 9.35 -5.87 16.41
N GLY A 16 9.85 -6.97 17.01
CA GLY A 16 9.14 -7.71 18.05
C GLY A 16 7.76 -8.18 17.64
N ALA A 17 6.79 -8.04 18.53
CA ALA A 17 5.38 -8.35 18.28
C ALA A 17 4.57 -7.14 17.76
N THR A 18 5.22 -5.98 17.59
CA THR A 18 4.52 -4.73 17.30
C THR A 18 4.33 -4.49 15.82
N LEU A 19 5.41 -4.56 15.04
CA LEU A 19 5.42 -4.15 13.63
C LEU A 19 6.19 -5.13 12.77
N GLU A 20 5.64 -5.46 11.61
CA GLU A 20 6.36 -6.13 10.53
C GLU A 20 6.13 -5.40 9.21
N LEU A 21 7.22 -5.04 8.53
CA LEU A 21 7.18 -4.44 7.20
C LEU A 21 7.39 -5.52 6.15
N PHE A 22 6.59 -5.49 5.10
CA PHE A 22 6.73 -6.32 3.89
C PHE A 22 7.00 -5.37 2.73
N ILE A 23 8.24 -5.31 2.25
CA ILE A 23 8.65 -4.43 1.15
C ILE A 23 8.55 -5.19 -0.15
N LEU A 24 7.76 -4.69 -1.09
CA LEU A 24 7.50 -5.32 -2.38
C LEU A 24 8.42 -4.76 -3.47
N ASP A 25 8.68 -5.59 -4.47
CA ASP A 25 9.23 -5.19 -5.76
C ASP A 25 8.18 -5.35 -6.86
N ALA A 26 7.25 -4.42 -6.92
CA ALA A 26 6.21 -4.42 -7.94
C ALA A 26 6.73 -3.91 -9.30
N ARG A 27 7.74 -3.04 -9.30
CA ARG A 27 8.27 -2.45 -10.54
C ARG A 27 9.16 -3.43 -11.31
N GLY A 28 9.99 -4.21 -10.62
CA GLY A 28 10.89 -5.18 -11.25
C GLY A 28 10.19 -6.45 -11.76
N GLU A 29 9.11 -6.86 -11.12
CA GLU A 29 8.50 -8.17 -11.39
C GLU A 29 7.18 -8.14 -12.17
N ARG A 30 6.55 -6.97 -12.33
CA ARG A 30 5.30 -6.90 -13.11
C ARG A 30 5.51 -7.22 -14.59
N ARG A 31 4.51 -7.85 -15.18
CA ARG A 31 4.51 -8.17 -16.63
C ARG A 31 3.37 -7.44 -17.35
N PRO A 32 3.65 -6.28 -17.98
CA PRO A 32 2.63 -5.46 -18.64
C PRO A 32 1.80 -6.21 -19.69
N SER A 33 2.38 -7.20 -20.38
CA SER A 33 1.68 -8.01 -21.37
C SER A 33 0.57 -8.91 -20.77
N THR A 34 0.55 -9.10 -19.46
CA THR A 34 -0.45 -9.93 -18.77
C THR A 34 -1.59 -9.13 -18.18
N ARG A 35 -1.58 -7.79 -18.33
CA ARG A 35 -2.66 -6.94 -17.83
C ARG A 35 -4.03 -7.39 -18.35
N THR A 36 -5.07 -7.13 -17.58
CA THR A 36 -6.45 -7.47 -17.91
C THR A 36 -6.73 -8.96 -18.15
N THR A 37 -5.76 -9.82 -17.94
CA THR A 37 -5.92 -11.28 -18.05
C THR A 37 -6.20 -11.92 -16.69
N ARG A 38 -6.68 -13.16 -16.70
CA ARG A 38 -6.88 -13.95 -15.47
C ARG A 38 -5.56 -14.35 -14.80
N THR A 39 -4.45 -14.28 -15.54
CA THR A 39 -3.10 -14.60 -15.09
C THR A 39 -2.25 -13.33 -14.97
N ALA A 40 -2.88 -12.18 -14.72
CA ALA A 40 -2.20 -10.92 -14.58
C ALA A 40 -1.11 -11.00 -13.51
N GLN A 41 0.14 -10.73 -13.90
CA GLN A 41 1.29 -10.78 -13.00
C GLN A 41 1.70 -9.35 -12.62
N TYR A 42 1.35 -8.94 -11.41
CA TYR A 42 1.85 -7.72 -10.80
C TYR A 42 3.08 -7.97 -9.92
N LEU A 43 3.08 -9.07 -9.21
CA LEU A 43 4.22 -9.66 -8.50
C LEU A 43 4.52 -11.02 -9.13
N SER A 44 5.75 -11.49 -9.05
CA SER A 44 6.06 -12.88 -9.41
C SER A 44 5.28 -13.84 -8.51
N ARG A 45 5.10 -15.07 -8.96
CA ARG A 45 4.43 -16.09 -8.15
C ARG A 45 5.14 -16.29 -6.80
N ALA A 46 6.47 -16.31 -6.83
CA ALA A 46 7.29 -16.46 -5.63
C ALA A 46 7.08 -15.32 -4.62
N GLN A 47 7.04 -14.07 -5.11
CA GLN A 47 6.80 -12.92 -4.25
C GLN A 47 5.37 -12.89 -3.71
N MET A 48 4.38 -13.22 -4.53
CA MET A 48 2.97 -13.28 -4.12
C MET A 48 2.77 -14.34 -3.03
N ASP A 49 3.32 -15.54 -3.20
CA ASP A 49 3.21 -16.61 -2.22
C ASP A 49 3.93 -16.26 -0.91
N TRP A 50 5.13 -15.67 -1.01
CA TRP A 50 5.87 -15.16 0.15
C TRP A 50 5.07 -14.11 0.93
N LEU A 51 4.46 -13.16 0.23
CA LEU A 51 3.65 -12.11 0.87
C LEU A 51 2.44 -12.72 1.59
N LYS A 52 1.69 -13.58 0.90
CA LYS A 52 0.51 -14.25 1.46
C LYS A 52 0.86 -15.08 2.70
N GLU A 53 1.91 -15.85 2.62
CA GLU A 53 2.36 -16.70 3.72
C GLU A 53 2.93 -15.86 4.87
N GLY A 54 3.72 -14.84 4.56
CA GLY A 54 4.27 -13.91 5.54
C GLY A 54 3.17 -13.19 6.32
N LEU A 55 2.18 -12.64 5.63
CA LEU A 55 1.04 -11.98 6.28
C LEU A 55 0.25 -12.94 7.16
N LEU A 56 0.02 -14.17 6.69
CA LEU A 56 -0.73 -15.19 7.44
C LEU A 56 0.00 -15.65 8.70
N ARG A 57 1.31 -15.84 8.63
CA ARG A 57 2.15 -16.29 9.75
C ARG A 57 2.53 -15.18 10.72
N SER A 58 2.46 -13.94 10.30
CA SER A 58 2.88 -12.82 11.11
C SER A 58 2.01 -12.66 12.35
N THR A 59 2.65 -12.71 13.51
CA THR A 59 2.05 -12.43 14.81
C THR A 59 2.22 -10.97 15.23
N ALA A 60 2.81 -10.12 14.37
CA ALA A 60 2.93 -8.70 14.64
C ALA A 60 1.55 -8.03 14.67
N ARG A 61 1.39 -7.07 15.59
CA ARG A 61 0.13 -6.30 15.70
C ARG A 61 -0.18 -5.53 14.43
N PHE A 62 0.84 -4.88 13.87
CA PHE A 62 0.74 -4.13 12.61
C PHE A 62 1.61 -4.76 11.55
N LYS A 63 1.02 -4.99 10.37
CA LYS A 63 1.67 -5.50 9.16
C LYS A 63 1.57 -4.41 8.11
N VAL A 64 2.69 -3.79 7.78
CA VAL A 64 2.72 -2.70 6.80
C VAL A 64 3.32 -3.22 5.51
N VAL A 65 2.52 -3.26 4.46
CA VAL A 65 2.96 -3.63 3.11
C VAL A 65 3.39 -2.37 2.39
N VAL A 66 4.70 -2.24 2.18
CA VAL A 66 5.30 -1.10 1.47
C VAL A 66 5.35 -1.43 -0.01
N ASN A 67 4.70 -0.62 -0.80
CA ASN A 67 4.49 -0.82 -2.23
C ASN A 67 4.89 0.43 -3.02
N SER A 68 5.28 0.26 -4.28
CA SER A 68 5.73 1.40 -5.12
C SER A 68 4.58 2.31 -5.54
N VAL A 69 3.40 1.74 -5.74
CA VAL A 69 2.22 2.43 -6.31
C VAL A 69 0.97 2.01 -5.55
N PRO A 70 -0.09 2.85 -5.54
CA PRO A 70 -1.27 2.55 -4.75
C PRO A 70 -2.00 1.28 -5.19
N ILE A 71 -2.52 0.55 -4.19
CA ILE A 71 -3.42 -0.60 -4.37
C ILE A 71 -4.90 -0.19 -4.25
N THR A 72 -5.17 0.98 -3.70
CA THR A 72 -6.52 1.54 -3.61
C THR A 72 -7.16 1.69 -4.99
N ASN A 73 -8.43 1.31 -5.11
CA ASN A 73 -9.25 1.71 -6.25
C ASN A 73 -9.66 3.16 -6.10
N PHE A 74 -9.19 4.01 -6.99
CA PHE A 74 -9.63 5.38 -7.04
C PHE A 74 -10.94 5.51 -7.83
N PRO A 75 -11.89 6.36 -7.37
CA PRO A 75 -13.22 6.47 -7.99
C PRO A 75 -13.18 7.07 -9.40
N PHE A 76 -12.04 7.59 -9.82
CA PHE A 76 -11.86 8.22 -11.12
C PHE A 76 -10.63 7.62 -11.81
N THR A 77 -10.81 7.15 -13.03
CA THR A 77 -9.72 6.71 -13.89
C THR A 77 -9.01 7.92 -14.49
N PHE A 78 -8.16 8.58 -13.73
CA PHE A 78 -7.21 9.53 -14.30
C PHE A 78 -5.97 8.77 -14.76
N GLY A 79 -5.77 8.77 -16.06
CA GLY A 79 -4.66 8.06 -16.69
C GLY A 79 -4.84 6.55 -16.70
N ASN A 80 -3.93 5.90 -17.35
CA ASN A 80 -3.92 4.45 -17.48
C ASN A 80 -3.71 3.80 -16.11
N GLY A 81 -4.69 3.07 -15.60
CA GLY A 81 -4.51 2.12 -14.51
C GLY A 81 -3.47 1.04 -14.81
N GLU A 82 -2.81 1.16 -15.97
CA GLU A 82 -1.89 0.22 -16.56
C GLU A 82 -0.64 -0.03 -15.73
N ASP A 83 -0.18 0.96 -14.99
CA ASP A 83 1.00 0.86 -14.15
C ASP A 83 0.70 0.44 -12.72
N ARG A 84 -0.57 0.50 -12.31
CA ARG A 84 -1.03 0.21 -10.95
C ARG A 84 -1.74 -1.13 -10.87
N TRP A 85 -2.06 -1.52 -9.65
CA TRP A 85 -2.80 -2.75 -9.38
C TRP A 85 -4.15 -2.84 -10.11
N GLU A 86 -4.77 -1.70 -10.41
CA GLU A 86 -6.04 -1.63 -11.17
C GLU A 86 -5.93 -2.31 -12.54
N GLY A 87 -4.78 -2.17 -13.22
CA GLY A 87 -4.50 -2.86 -14.49
C GLY A 87 -4.25 -4.37 -14.34
N TYR A 88 -4.05 -4.84 -13.10
CA TYR A 88 -3.75 -6.24 -12.77
C TYR A 88 -4.78 -6.79 -11.77
N ALA A 89 -6.06 -6.61 -12.08
CA ALA A 89 -7.16 -6.89 -11.17
C ALA A 89 -7.10 -8.30 -10.56
N ALA A 90 -6.75 -9.33 -11.33
CA ALA A 90 -6.64 -10.70 -10.83
C ALA A 90 -5.58 -10.84 -9.73
N ALA A 91 -4.41 -10.19 -9.88
CA ALA A 91 -3.36 -10.22 -8.87
C ALA A 91 -3.74 -9.41 -7.62
N ARG A 92 -4.41 -8.25 -7.82
CA ARG A 92 -4.96 -7.43 -6.74
C ARG A 92 -6.00 -8.22 -5.95
N ASP A 93 -6.93 -8.85 -6.63
CA ASP A 93 -7.98 -9.64 -6.00
C ASP A 93 -7.40 -10.83 -5.23
N GLU A 94 -6.39 -11.48 -5.75
CA GLU A 94 -5.73 -12.60 -5.08
C GLU A 94 -5.21 -12.21 -3.69
N ILE A 95 -4.46 -11.11 -3.60
CA ILE A 95 -3.91 -10.71 -2.29
C ILE A 95 -4.97 -10.16 -1.34
N LEU A 96 -5.91 -9.36 -1.84
CA LEU A 96 -6.94 -8.78 -0.98
C LEU A 96 -7.93 -9.81 -0.49
N ASN A 97 -8.32 -10.79 -1.34
CA ASN A 97 -9.15 -11.92 -0.92
C ASN A 97 -8.42 -12.78 0.13
N HIS A 98 -7.13 -13.05 -0.09
CA HIS A 98 -6.36 -13.80 0.91
C HIS A 98 -6.39 -13.12 2.28
N ILE A 99 -6.21 -11.79 2.33
CA ILE A 99 -6.26 -11.05 3.60
C ILE A 99 -7.65 -11.12 4.24
N THR A 100 -8.70 -10.89 3.47
CA THR A 100 -10.07 -10.83 3.99
C THR A 100 -10.63 -12.21 4.36
N GLU A 101 -10.45 -13.22 3.52
CA GLU A 101 -10.93 -14.58 3.75
C GLU A 101 -10.23 -15.27 4.93
N ARG A 102 -8.91 -15.01 5.07
CA ARG A 102 -8.12 -15.49 6.20
C ARG A 102 -8.26 -14.61 7.44
N ARG A 103 -9.03 -13.51 7.36
CA ARG A 103 -9.27 -12.57 8.45
C ARG A 103 -7.97 -12.03 9.08
N ILE A 104 -6.98 -11.77 8.25
CA ILE A 104 -5.68 -11.26 8.70
C ILE A 104 -5.84 -9.82 9.18
N GLN A 105 -5.58 -9.58 10.46
CA GLN A 105 -5.80 -8.29 11.12
C GLN A 105 -4.55 -7.42 11.08
N GLY A 106 -4.76 -6.08 11.18
CA GLY A 106 -3.68 -5.11 11.33
C GLY A 106 -2.85 -4.88 10.05
N VAL A 107 -3.40 -5.19 8.88
CA VAL A 107 -2.74 -4.96 7.59
C VAL A 107 -2.99 -3.53 7.12
N TRP A 108 -1.89 -2.83 6.85
CA TRP A 108 -1.85 -1.50 6.26
C TRP A 108 -1.04 -1.51 4.98
N TRP A 109 -1.44 -0.70 4.01
CA TRP A 109 -0.65 -0.46 2.81
C TRP A 109 -0.01 0.92 2.88
N LEU A 110 1.22 1.03 2.38
CA LEU A 110 1.97 2.28 2.30
C LEU A 110 2.55 2.40 0.90
N SER A 111 2.20 3.47 0.20
CA SER A 111 2.59 3.68 -1.20
C SER A 111 3.02 5.11 -1.47
N GLY A 112 3.52 5.34 -2.68
CA GLY A 112 3.85 6.64 -3.24
C GLY A 112 3.42 6.77 -4.70
N ASP A 113 4.23 7.45 -5.51
CA ASP A 113 4.13 7.55 -6.98
C ASP A 113 2.96 8.40 -7.53
N PHE A 114 1.90 8.58 -6.79
CA PHE A 114 0.66 9.16 -7.33
C PHE A 114 0.57 10.69 -7.17
N HIS A 115 1.64 11.32 -6.68
CA HIS A 115 1.78 12.77 -6.54
C HIS A 115 0.68 13.44 -5.70
N LEU A 116 0.14 12.73 -4.74
CA LEU A 116 -0.78 13.24 -3.73
C LEU A 116 -0.58 12.48 -2.42
N GLY A 117 -0.96 13.10 -1.31
CA GLY A 117 -1.04 12.45 -0.02
C GLY A 117 -2.48 12.07 0.32
N CYS A 118 -2.71 10.86 0.81
CA CYS A 118 -4.00 10.50 1.37
C CYS A 118 -3.93 9.38 2.41
N VAL A 119 -4.95 9.31 3.24
CA VAL A 119 -5.29 8.15 4.07
C VAL A 119 -6.70 7.74 3.72
N GLY A 120 -6.89 6.47 3.37
CA GLY A 120 -8.20 6.01 2.98
C GLY A 120 -8.38 4.50 3.05
N LYS A 121 -9.59 4.09 2.78
CA LYS A 121 -9.99 2.70 2.60
C LYS A 121 -9.62 2.24 1.19
N LEU A 122 -9.24 0.98 1.02
CA LEU A 122 -8.93 0.45 -0.32
C LEU A 122 -10.15 0.45 -1.25
N GLU A 123 -11.33 0.26 -0.67
CA GLU A 123 -12.62 0.30 -1.37
C GLU A 123 -13.66 1.02 -0.50
N ASN A 124 -14.63 1.63 -1.15
CA ASN A 124 -15.66 2.41 -0.44
C ASN A 124 -16.64 1.54 0.34
N SER A 125 -16.82 0.28 -0.08
CA SER A 125 -17.77 -0.67 0.51
C SER A 125 -17.24 -2.10 0.46
N GLY A 126 -17.99 -3.03 1.05
CA GLY A 126 -17.63 -4.44 1.10
C GLY A 126 -16.57 -4.77 2.15
N THR A 127 -16.09 -6.01 2.15
CA THR A 127 -15.13 -6.52 3.15
C THR A 127 -13.77 -5.83 3.07
N ARG A 128 -13.38 -5.37 1.89
CA ARG A 128 -12.10 -4.69 1.65
C ARG A 128 -12.08 -3.24 2.13
N SER A 129 -13.24 -2.66 2.47
CA SER A 129 -13.31 -1.32 3.09
C SER A 129 -12.74 -1.27 4.51
N ALA A 130 -12.48 -2.42 5.12
CA ALA A 130 -11.75 -2.49 6.39
C ALA A 130 -10.22 -2.33 6.23
N LEU A 131 -9.71 -2.52 5.00
CA LEU A 131 -8.28 -2.35 4.69
C LEU A 131 -7.98 -0.89 4.39
N ARG A 132 -6.80 -0.44 4.80
CA ARG A 132 -6.40 0.96 4.66
C ARG A 132 -5.07 1.10 3.94
N GLU A 133 -4.93 2.21 3.23
CA GLU A 133 -3.69 2.63 2.60
C GLU A 133 -3.34 4.07 3.03
N VAL A 134 -2.06 4.27 3.21
CA VAL A 134 -1.42 5.58 3.34
C VAL A 134 -0.63 5.82 2.06
N LEU A 135 -0.97 6.88 1.36
CA LEU A 135 -0.26 7.31 0.16
C LEU A 135 0.54 8.55 0.48
N ALA A 136 1.86 8.45 0.39
CA ALA A 136 2.80 9.52 0.71
C ALA A 136 3.18 10.32 -0.55
N GLY A 137 3.25 11.63 -0.45
CA GLY A 137 3.68 12.53 -1.52
C GLY A 137 2.64 13.61 -1.84
N PRO A 138 2.93 14.50 -2.81
CA PRO A 138 4.20 14.60 -3.54
C PRO A 138 5.37 15.02 -2.64
N GLY A 139 6.58 14.52 -2.94
CA GLY A 139 7.80 14.93 -2.23
C GLY A 139 8.52 16.10 -2.86
N GLY A 140 8.10 16.56 -4.03
CA GLY A 140 8.74 17.64 -4.81
C GLY A 140 8.26 17.71 -6.25
N GLN A 141 7.24 16.94 -6.59
CA GLN A 141 6.59 16.95 -7.89
C GLN A 141 5.31 17.82 -7.88
N ILE A 142 4.83 18.17 -9.07
CA ILE A 142 3.53 18.82 -9.23
C ILE A 142 2.44 17.89 -8.67
N PRO A 143 1.56 18.39 -7.80
CA PRO A 143 0.51 17.56 -7.22
C PRO A 143 -0.47 17.08 -8.28
N ASN A 144 -0.92 15.84 -8.12
CA ASN A 144 -2.01 15.30 -8.89
C ASN A 144 -3.33 15.91 -8.40
N PRO A 145 -4.07 16.65 -9.24
CA PRO A 145 -5.29 17.36 -8.82
C PRO A 145 -6.41 16.44 -8.36
N LEU A 146 -6.28 15.13 -8.56
CA LEU A 146 -7.25 14.13 -8.08
C LEU A 146 -7.50 14.25 -6.56
N TYR A 147 -6.52 14.75 -5.76
CA TYR A 147 -6.72 14.92 -4.32
C TYR A 147 -7.93 15.77 -3.97
N LEU A 148 -8.35 16.69 -4.84
CA LEU A 148 -9.55 17.53 -4.65
C LEU A 148 -10.87 16.73 -4.74
N SER A 149 -10.83 15.56 -5.35
CA SER A 149 -12.01 14.70 -5.58
C SER A 149 -12.07 13.50 -4.64
N LEU A 150 -11.03 13.27 -3.83
CA LEU A 150 -10.97 12.18 -2.87
C LEU A 150 -11.64 12.64 -1.57
N VAL A 151 -12.84 12.15 -1.32
CA VAL A 151 -13.70 12.62 -0.23
C VAL A 151 -14.18 11.47 0.65
N PRO A 152 -14.64 11.76 1.89
CA PRO A 152 -15.33 10.76 2.72
C PRO A 152 -16.53 10.13 1.97
N PRO A 153 -16.91 8.89 2.31
CA PRO A 153 -16.42 8.09 3.42
C PRO A 153 -15.20 7.21 3.10
N GLN A 154 -14.66 7.24 1.89
CA GLN A 154 -13.52 6.42 1.50
C GLN A 154 -12.20 7.01 1.98
N PHE A 155 -12.03 8.32 1.86
CA PHE A 155 -10.79 9.01 2.20
C PHE A 155 -10.98 9.88 3.45
N ASP A 156 -10.18 9.60 4.48
CA ASP A 156 -10.21 10.34 5.74
C ASP A 156 -9.39 11.65 5.65
N PHE A 157 -8.36 11.64 4.81
CA PHE A 157 -7.48 12.78 4.57
C PHE A 157 -6.93 12.76 3.14
N THR A 158 -6.78 13.95 2.55
CA THR A 158 -6.16 14.14 1.23
C THR A 158 -5.41 15.48 1.17
N THR A 159 -4.28 15.51 0.46
CA THR A 159 -3.51 16.73 0.25
C THR A 159 -2.72 16.71 -1.06
N GLY A 160 -2.55 17.88 -1.68
CA GLY A 160 -1.60 18.14 -2.74
C GLY A 160 -0.30 18.84 -2.27
N GLU A 161 -0.18 19.17 -0.97
CA GLU A 161 1.04 19.76 -0.46
C GLU A 161 2.23 18.78 -0.54
N ASN A 162 3.42 19.31 -0.81
CA ASN A 162 4.64 18.52 -0.69
C ASN A 162 4.77 18.01 0.73
N ASN A 163 4.90 16.69 0.88
CA ASN A 163 4.87 16.07 2.19
C ASN A 163 5.71 14.79 2.25
N TYR A 164 6.01 14.39 3.48
CA TYR A 164 6.43 13.03 3.83
C TYR A 164 5.54 12.49 4.95
N VAL A 165 5.55 11.17 5.08
CA VAL A 165 4.74 10.47 6.09
C VAL A 165 5.65 9.83 7.14
N THR A 166 5.27 9.94 8.39
CA THR A 166 5.85 9.15 9.48
C THR A 166 4.82 8.17 10.01
N LEU A 167 5.26 6.94 10.24
CA LEU A 167 4.51 5.90 10.94
C LEU A 167 5.15 5.64 12.30
N ARG A 168 4.39 5.80 13.37
CA ARG A 168 4.84 5.49 14.72
C ARG A 168 3.97 4.38 15.30
N ALA A 169 4.58 3.23 15.53
CA ALA A 169 3.93 2.13 16.25
C ALA A 169 4.27 2.22 17.75
N ASP A 170 3.25 2.27 18.59
CA ASP A 170 3.38 2.29 20.05
C ASP A 170 2.94 0.94 20.62
N PRO A 171 3.87 0.10 21.11
CA PRO A 171 3.53 -1.22 21.64
C PRO A 171 2.74 -1.17 22.95
N ALA A 172 2.93 -0.12 23.77
CA ALA A 172 2.24 0.00 25.05
C ALA A 172 0.76 0.36 24.87
N ARG A 173 0.45 1.14 23.83
CA ARG A 173 -0.91 1.57 23.51
C ARG A 173 -1.60 0.73 22.44
N ASN A 174 -0.86 -0.14 21.77
CA ASN A 174 -1.34 -0.85 20.56
C ASN A 174 -1.82 0.10 19.45
N GLU A 175 -1.12 1.21 19.27
CA GLU A 175 -1.49 2.27 18.33
C GLU A 175 -0.49 2.36 17.18
N LEU A 176 -1.02 2.62 15.98
CA LEU A 176 -0.24 3.04 14.80
C LEU A 176 -0.66 4.46 14.45
N THR A 177 0.22 5.42 14.71
CA THR A 177 -0.01 6.83 14.36
C THR A 177 0.55 7.12 12.97
N VAL A 178 -0.28 7.66 12.11
CA VAL A 178 0.10 8.18 10.79
C VAL A 178 0.15 9.70 10.90
N ARG A 179 1.23 10.31 10.44
CA ARG A 179 1.38 11.76 10.43
C ARG A 179 1.93 12.21 9.08
N PHE A 180 1.26 13.16 8.45
CA PHE A 180 1.76 13.88 7.29
C PHE A 180 2.45 15.16 7.73
N VAL A 181 3.64 15.39 7.20
CA VAL A 181 4.45 16.58 7.51
C VAL A 181 4.77 17.26 6.18
N ASN A 182 4.43 18.54 6.06
CA ASN A 182 4.69 19.31 4.85
C ASN A 182 6.14 19.78 4.73
N GLY A 183 6.46 20.46 3.62
CA GLY A 183 7.80 20.97 3.31
C GLY A 183 8.37 21.93 4.37
N ASP A 184 7.52 22.60 5.15
CA ASP A 184 7.90 23.50 6.25
C ASP A 184 8.13 22.77 7.58
N GLY A 185 7.98 21.44 7.60
CA GLY A 185 8.10 20.64 8.82
C GLY A 185 6.85 20.68 9.71
N ARG A 186 5.73 21.22 9.23
CA ARG A 186 4.48 21.29 9.97
C ARG A 186 3.65 20.03 9.75
N ALA A 187 3.10 19.47 10.83
CA ALA A 187 2.11 18.41 10.72
C ALA A 187 0.83 18.96 10.10
N ILE A 188 0.34 18.30 9.05
CA ILE A 188 -0.90 18.65 8.34
C ILE A 188 -1.99 17.58 8.50
N PHE A 189 -1.62 16.44 9.10
CA PHE A 189 -2.53 15.37 9.52
C PHE A 189 -1.86 14.54 10.62
#